data_1628b164ecfd12eba2907cde560d4ed5
#
_entry.id   1628b164ecfd12eba2907cde560d4ed5
#
_cell.length_a   1.000
_cell.length_b   1.000
_cell.length_c   1.000
_cell.angle_alpha   90.00
_cell.angle_beta   90.00
_cell.angle_gamma   90.00
#
_symmetry.space_group_name_H-M   'P 1'
#
loop_
_entity.id
_entity.type
_entity.pdbx_description
1 polymer ?
#
loop_
_entity_poly.entity_id
_entity_poly.type
_entity_poly.pdbx_seq_one_letter_code
_entity_poly.pdbx_strand_id
1 'polypeptide(L)'
;MKHRSKEEIAALVLEAIVNTHRPTQTMIMYKAYLTHVQLKEFLASLMEKGLIEYHKLERIYTITEKGIHFLEVYNQLNRLQTSNILKTTTPTELQTIEPTEVSNQQSSYLATHNRWKCEKCLIPFANLKLLKLHKVENHSY
;
A
#
# COMPACT_ATOMS: atom_id res chain seq x y z
N MET A 1 -6.28 -11.24 -23.35
CA MET A 1 -5.35 -10.66 -22.36
C MET A 1 -6.03 -9.49 -21.67
N LYS A 2 -6.06 -9.48 -20.35
CA LYS A 2 -6.65 -8.36 -19.60
C LYS A 2 -5.68 -7.18 -19.69
N HIS A 3 -6.09 -6.11 -20.35
CA HIS A 3 -5.32 -4.87 -20.39
C HIS A 3 -5.34 -4.22 -19.01
N ARG A 4 -4.18 -4.00 -18.42
CA ARG A 4 -4.05 -3.26 -17.17
C ARG A 4 -4.28 -1.77 -17.43
N SER A 5 -5.04 -1.11 -16.58
CA SER A 5 -5.21 0.34 -16.66
C SER A 5 -3.91 1.07 -16.31
N LYS A 6 -3.79 2.32 -16.72
CA LYS A 6 -2.63 3.15 -16.36
C LYS A 6 -2.52 3.34 -14.84
N GLU A 7 -3.66 3.46 -14.18
CA GLU A 7 -3.78 3.59 -12.74
C GLU A 7 -3.34 2.30 -12.02
N GLU A 8 -3.72 1.15 -12.56
CA GLU A 8 -3.30 -0.16 -12.04
C GLU A 8 -1.78 -0.33 -12.14
N ILE A 9 -1.19 0.03 -13.27
CA ILE A 9 0.26 -0.02 -13.45
C ILE A 9 0.98 0.98 -12.52
N ALA A 10 0.45 2.19 -12.39
CA ALA A 10 1.00 3.18 -11.46
C ALA A 10 0.96 2.69 -10.01
N ALA A 11 -0.14 2.09 -9.57
CA ALA A 11 -0.25 1.49 -8.25
C ALA A 11 0.75 0.34 -8.04
N LEU A 12 0.93 -0.54 -9.01
CA LEU A 12 1.92 -1.62 -8.95
C LEU A 12 3.36 -1.11 -8.84
N VAL A 13 3.70 -0.04 -9.56
CA VAL A 13 5.03 0.61 -9.47
C VAL A 13 5.24 1.22 -8.09
N LEU A 14 4.25 1.94 -7.56
CA LEU A 14 4.31 2.54 -6.23
C LEU A 14 4.41 1.47 -5.13
N GLU A 15 3.62 0.41 -5.24
CA GLU A 15 3.69 -0.74 -4.33
C GLU A 15 5.04 -1.44 -4.37
N ALA A 16 5.62 -1.61 -5.55
CA ALA A 16 6.96 -2.16 -5.71
C ALA A 16 8.03 -1.31 -5.02
N ILE A 17 7.89 0.03 -5.07
CA ILE A 17 8.81 0.96 -4.38
C ILE A 17 8.67 0.83 -2.85
N VAL A 18 7.45 0.81 -2.33
CA VAL A 18 7.19 0.69 -0.89
C VAL A 18 7.68 -0.64 -0.32
N ASN A 19 7.46 -1.73 -1.05
CA ASN A 19 7.78 -3.09 -0.60
C ASN A 19 9.23 -3.51 -0.88
N THR A 20 10.08 -2.61 -1.37
CA THR A 20 11.49 -2.91 -1.67
C THR A 20 12.41 -2.09 -0.78
N HIS A 21 13.38 -2.74 -0.17
CA HIS A 21 14.35 -2.06 0.70
C HIS A 21 15.23 -1.06 -0.07
N ARG A 22 15.64 -1.42 -1.29
CA ARG A 22 16.38 -0.54 -2.21
C ARG A 22 15.70 -0.56 -3.58
N PRO A 23 14.71 0.29 -3.82
CA PRO A 23 13.93 0.26 -5.05
C PRO A 23 14.70 0.87 -6.23
N THR A 24 15.57 0.08 -6.82
CA THR A 24 16.23 0.41 -8.07
C THR A 24 15.28 0.17 -9.25
N GLN A 25 15.57 0.81 -10.40
CA GLN A 25 14.78 0.63 -11.63
C GLN A 25 14.59 -0.85 -11.98
N THR A 26 15.63 -1.65 -11.90
CA THR A 26 15.60 -3.10 -12.21
C THR A 26 14.67 -3.85 -11.25
N MET A 27 14.74 -3.58 -9.97
CA MET A 27 13.89 -4.23 -8.96
C MET A 27 12.42 -3.88 -9.14
N ILE A 28 12.12 -2.62 -9.43
CA ILE A 28 10.76 -2.17 -9.72
C ILE A 28 10.22 -2.85 -10.98
N MET A 29 11.05 -2.93 -12.04
CA MET A 29 10.69 -3.58 -13.29
C MET A 29 10.23 -5.03 -13.08
N TYR A 30 11.01 -5.81 -12.32
CA TYR A 30 10.67 -7.19 -12.02
C TYR A 30 9.40 -7.33 -11.17
N LYS A 31 9.27 -6.50 -10.14
CA LYS A 31 8.11 -6.55 -9.24
C LYS A 31 6.80 -6.08 -9.90
N ALA A 32 6.87 -5.09 -10.76
CA ALA A 32 5.71 -4.57 -11.48
C ALA A 32 5.40 -5.34 -12.76
N TYR A 33 6.23 -6.31 -13.13
CA TYR A 33 6.10 -7.10 -14.38
C TYR A 33 6.00 -6.22 -15.63
N LEU A 34 6.86 -5.20 -15.71
CA LEU A 34 6.91 -4.26 -16.82
C LEU A 34 8.16 -4.46 -17.67
N THR A 35 8.07 -4.07 -18.94
CA THR A 35 9.25 -3.93 -19.78
C THR A 35 10.05 -2.68 -19.39
N HIS A 36 11.32 -2.62 -19.74
CA HIS A 36 12.17 -1.46 -19.44
C HIS A 36 11.61 -0.15 -20.03
N VAL A 37 11.07 -0.21 -21.25
CA VAL A 37 10.49 0.96 -21.93
C VAL A 37 9.25 1.45 -21.18
N GLN A 38 8.31 0.54 -20.89
CA GLN A 38 7.09 0.87 -20.13
C GLN A 38 7.42 1.46 -18.75
N LEU A 39 8.33 0.82 -18.02
CA LEU A 39 8.72 1.31 -16.69
C LEU A 39 9.29 2.72 -16.76
N LYS A 40 10.17 3.00 -17.73
CA LYS A 40 10.78 4.32 -17.89
C LYS A 40 9.74 5.41 -18.14
N GLU A 41 8.74 5.14 -18.97
CA GLU A 41 7.61 6.06 -19.21
C GLU A 41 6.78 6.29 -17.95
N PHE A 42 6.45 5.23 -17.20
CA PHE A 42 5.70 5.34 -15.96
C PHE A 42 6.49 6.06 -14.87
N LEU A 43 7.78 5.78 -14.70
CA LEU A 43 8.63 6.49 -13.73
C LEU A 43 8.71 7.98 -14.04
N ALA A 44 8.88 8.36 -15.30
CA ALA A 44 8.88 9.76 -15.72
C ALA A 44 7.55 10.46 -15.40
N SER A 45 6.42 9.82 -15.73
CA SER A 45 5.08 10.33 -15.43
C SER A 45 4.82 10.46 -13.93
N LEU A 46 5.24 9.48 -13.13
CA LEU A 46 5.08 9.51 -11.68
C LEU A 46 5.94 10.59 -11.02
N MET A 47 7.16 10.81 -11.51
CA MET A 47 8.02 11.94 -11.06
C MET A 47 7.42 13.29 -11.43
N GLU A 48 6.89 13.44 -12.64
CA GLU A 48 6.22 14.67 -13.10
C GLU A 48 5.00 15.00 -12.22
N LYS A 49 4.23 13.99 -11.81
CA LYS A 49 3.09 14.16 -10.89
C LYS A 49 3.51 14.36 -9.43
N GLY A 50 4.80 14.23 -9.11
CA GLY A 50 5.32 14.36 -7.76
C GLY A 50 4.95 13.21 -6.83
N LEU A 51 4.67 12.01 -7.38
CA LEU A 51 4.33 10.82 -6.60
C LEU A 51 5.56 10.05 -6.13
N ILE A 52 6.68 10.18 -6.83
CA ILE A 52 7.97 9.57 -6.50
C ILE A 52 9.12 10.56 -6.71
N GLU A 53 10.22 10.31 -6.03
CA GLU A 53 11.48 11.04 -6.17
C GLU A 53 12.61 10.09 -6.55
N TYR A 54 13.58 10.58 -7.30
CA TYR A 54 14.76 9.83 -7.70
C TYR A 54 16.03 10.36 -7.04
N HIS A 55 16.69 9.52 -6.27
CA HIS A 55 17.97 9.82 -5.62
C HIS A 55 19.14 9.37 -6.49
N LYS A 56 19.78 10.32 -7.18
CA LYS A 56 20.86 10.04 -8.14
C LYS A 56 22.07 9.35 -7.52
N LEU A 57 22.42 9.70 -6.29
CA LEU A 57 23.60 9.15 -5.62
C LEU A 57 23.44 7.65 -5.30
N GLU A 58 22.28 7.25 -4.86
CA GLU A 58 21.96 5.87 -4.48
C GLU A 58 21.31 5.07 -5.62
N ARG A 59 20.90 5.73 -6.68
CA ARG A 59 20.15 5.18 -7.83
C ARG A 59 18.88 4.46 -7.43
N ILE A 60 18.17 5.01 -6.43
CA ILE A 60 16.92 4.47 -5.91
C ILE A 60 15.77 5.47 -6.10
N TYR A 61 14.55 4.94 -6.10
CA TYR A 61 13.33 5.72 -6.11
C TYR A 61 12.69 5.70 -4.73
N THR A 62 12.13 6.81 -4.28
CA THR A 62 11.37 6.90 -3.04
C THR A 62 9.98 7.41 -3.33
N ILE A 63 9.00 6.90 -2.58
CA ILE A 63 7.62 7.36 -2.67
C ILE A 63 7.46 8.65 -1.86
N THR A 64 6.70 9.61 -2.38
CA THR A 64 6.33 10.85 -1.68
C THR A 64 5.03 10.65 -0.89
N GLU A 65 4.67 11.61 -0.04
CA GLU A 65 3.35 11.60 0.66
C GLU A 65 2.18 11.56 -0.33
N LYS A 66 2.28 12.29 -1.44
CA LYS A 66 1.28 12.21 -2.53
C LYS A 66 1.17 10.81 -3.13
N GLY A 67 2.31 10.14 -3.30
CA GLY A 67 2.35 8.77 -3.80
C GLY A 67 1.71 7.78 -2.84
N ILE A 68 1.95 7.92 -1.54
CA ILE A 68 1.31 7.11 -0.50
C ILE A 68 -0.20 7.33 -0.51
N HIS A 69 -0.63 8.58 -0.53
CA HIS A 69 -2.05 8.92 -0.58
C HIS A 69 -2.75 8.37 -1.83
N PHE A 70 -2.10 8.48 -2.99
CA PHE A 70 -2.61 7.87 -4.23
C PHE A 70 -2.80 6.35 -4.09
N LEU A 71 -1.82 5.66 -3.52
CA LEU A 71 -1.87 4.21 -3.32
C LEU A 71 -2.98 3.81 -2.33
N GLU A 72 -3.18 4.56 -1.28
CA GLU A 72 -4.27 4.34 -0.31
C GLU A 72 -5.65 4.50 -0.95
N VAL A 73 -5.87 5.59 -1.68
CA VAL A 73 -7.12 5.84 -2.40
C VAL A 73 -7.39 4.75 -3.44
N TYR A 74 -6.38 4.36 -4.20
CA TYR A 74 -6.49 3.29 -5.18
C TYR A 74 -6.87 1.95 -4.54
N ASN A 75 -6.26 1.60 -3.41
CA ASN A 75 -6.58 0.38 -2.66
C ASN A 75 -7.99 0.42 -2.07
N GLN A 76 -8.47 1.58 -1.60
CA GLN A 76 -9.85 1.74 -1.14
C GLN A 76 -10.85 1.54 -2.27
N LEU A 77 -10.61 2.11 -3.45
CA LEU A 77 -11.46 1.94 -4.63
C LEU A 77 -11.55 0.46 -5.06
N ASN A 78 -10.44 -0.25 -5.06
CA ASN A 78 -10.41 -1.67 -5.38
C ASN A 78 -11.20 -2.51 -4.37
N ARG A 79 -11.13 -2.21 -3.10
CA ARG A 79 -11.93 -2.87 -2.05
C ARG A 79 -13.43 -2.66 -2.26
N LEU A 80 -13.85 -1.44 -2.61
CA LEU A 80 -15.25 -1.12 -2.88
C LEU A 80 -15.77 -1.84 -4.14
N GLN A 81 -14.97 -1.95 -5.19
CA GLN A 81 -15.32 -2.69 -6.39
C GLN A 81 -15.48 -4.18 -6.11
N THR A 82 -14.60 -4.78 -5.34
CA THR A 82 -14.68 -6.19 -4.94
C THR A 82 -15.92 -6.46 -4.09
N SER A 83 -16.29 -5.58 -3.18
CA SER A 83 -17.49 -5.73 -2.35
C SER A 83 -18.79 -5.60 -3.14
N ASN A 84 -18.80 -4.81 -4.22
CA ASN A 84 -19.97 -4.68 -5.10
C ASN A 84 -20.19 -5.91 -5.99
N ILE A 85 -19.13 -6.58 -6.42
CA ILE A 85 -19.23 -7.83 -7.19
C ILE A 85 -19.83 -8.95 -6.34
N LEU A 86 -19.51 -9.01 -5.06
CA LEU A 86 -20.08 -9.99 -4.13
C LEU A 86 -21.56 -9.72 -3.79
N LYS A 87 -22.05 -8.50 -3.94
CA LYS A 87 -23.45 -8.14 -3.68
C LYS A 87 -24.39 -8.43 -4.85
N THR A 88 -23.88 -8.63 -6.05
CA THR A 88 -24.72 -8.90 -7.25
C THR A 88 -25.00 -10.37 -7.51
N THR A 89 -24.43 -11.31 -6.76
CA THR A 89 -24.57 -12.74 -7.02
C THR A 89 -25.59 -13.47 -6.15
N THR A 90 -26.28 -12.83 -5.21
CA THR A 90 -27.37 -13.47 -4.46
C THR A 90 -28.53 -12.52 -4.17
N PRO A 91 -29.60 -12.56 -5.02
CA PRO A 91 -30.78 -11.73 -4.75
C PRO A 91 -31.74 -12.31 -3.70
N THR A 92 -31.47 -13.43 -3.04
CA THR A 92 -32.55 -14.16 -2.36
C THR A 92 -32.36 -14.36 -0.85
N GLU A 93 -31.34 -13.84 -0.20
CA GLU A 93 -31.27 -13.90 1.27
C GLU A 93 -30.82 -12.59 1.90
N LEU A 94 -31.71 -11.63 1.86
CA LEU A 94 -31.67 -10.40 2.66
C LEU A 94 -32.43 -10.59 3.98
N GLN A 95 -32.24 -11.71 4.66
CA GLN A 95 -32.83 -11.85 5.99
C GLN A 95 -31.74 -12.27 6.97
N THR A 96 -31.56 -11.41 7.97
CA THR A 96 -30.75 -11.60 9.18
C THR A 96 -29.23 -11.57 8.97
N ILE A 97 -28.70 -10.40 8.62
CA ILE A 97 -27.37 -10.04 9.11
C ILE A 97 -27.59 -9.38 10.46
N GLU A 98 -27.45 -10.14 11.54
CA GLU A 98 -27.45 -9.59 12.87
C GLU A 98 -26.32 -8.56 13.02
N PRO A 99 -26.56 -7.39 13.67
CA PRO A 99 -25.55 -6.34 13.81
C PRO A 99 -24.35 -6.73 14.66
N THR A 100 -24.34 -7.93 15.22
CA THR A 100 -23.25 -8.47 16.03
C THR A 100 -22.04 -8.97 15.24
N GLU A 101 -22.19 -9.32 13.96
CA GLU A 101 -21.04 -9.76 13.14
C GLU A 101 -20.17 -8.63 12.62
N VAL A 102 -20.71 -7.42 12.50
CA VAL A 102 -19.95 -6.22 12.08
C VAL A 102 -18.93 -5.81 13.14
N SER A 103 -19.20 -6.03 14.41
CA SER A 103 -18.27 -5.74 15.50
C SER A 103 -17.07 -6.70 15.56
N ASN A 104 -17.23 -7.94 15.12
CA ASN A 104 -16.12 -8.91 15.08
C ASN A 104 -15.14 -8.68 13.93
N GLN A 105 -15.60 -8.12 12.81
CA GLN A 105 -14.69 -7.76 11.72
C GLN A 105 -13.85 -6.52 12.02
N GLN A 106 -14.38 -5.56 12.77
CA GLN A 106 -13.60 -4.43 13.25
C GLN A 106 -12.54 -4.82 14.29
N SER A 107 -12.80 -5.81 15.10
CA SER A 107 -11.85 -6.32 16.07
C SER A 107 -10.67 -7.07 15.41
N SER A 108 -10.89 -7.75 14.29
CA SER A 108 -9.82 -8.40 13.53
C SER A 108 -8.91 -7.41 12.79
N TYR A 109 -9.45 -6.29 12.31
CA TYR A 109 -8.64 -5.21 11.74
C TYR A 109 -7.77 -4.51 12.80
N LEU A 110 -8.28 -4.30 13.99
CA LEU A 110 -7.52 -3.75 15.12
C LEU A 110 -6.43 -4.72 15.61
N ALA A 111 -6.67 -6.03 15.57
CA ALA A 111 -5.68 -7.04 15.95
C ALA A 111 -4.50 -7.12 14.98
N THR A 112 -4.72 -6.92 13.68
CA THR A 112 -3.64 -6.90 12.67
C THR A 112 -2.86 -5.60 12.66
N HIS A 113 -3.47 -4.47 13.03
CA HIS A 113 -2.81 -3.18 13.12
C HIS A 113 -1.97 -3.02 14.40
N ASN A 114 -2.25 -3.80 15.43
CA ASN A 114 -1.54 -3.77 16.72
C ASN A 114 -0.32 -4.68 16.80
N ARG A 115 0.12 -5.26 15.69
CA ARG A 115 1.28 -6.17 15.67
C ARG A 115 2.59 -5.49 16.09
N TRP A 116 2.67 -4.19 15.92
CA TRP A 116 3.87 -3.41 16.19
C TRP A 116 3.59 -2.39 17.30
N LYS A 117 3.67 -2.80 18.56
CA LYS A 117 3.57 -1.92 19.73
C LYS A 117 4.92 -1.72 20.38
N CYS A 118 5.17 -0.52 20.87
CA CYS A 118 6.29 -0.29 21.78
C CYS A 118 5.96 -0.89 23.14
N GLU A 119 6.83 -1.74 23.67
CA GLU A 119 6.62 -2.41 24.96
C GLU A 119 6.70 -1.45 26.16
N LYS A 120 7.41 -0.32 26.00
CA LYS A 120 7.60 0.67 27.07
C LYS A 120 6.48 1.70 27.18
N CYS A 121 5.97 2.20 26.04
CA CYS A 121 4.94 3.25 26.02
C CYS A 121 3.59 2.80 25.43
N LEU A 122 3.48 1.54 24.97
CA LEU A 122 2.27 0.92 24.42
C LEU A 122 1.67 1.60 23.18
N ILE A 123 2.41 2.52 22.54
CA ILE A 123 1.97 3.20 21.32
C ILE A 123 2.02 2.22 20.16
N PRO A 124 0.91 2.07 19.40
CA PRO A 124 0.88 1.23 18.20
C PRO A 124 1.52 1.94 17.01
N PHE A 125 2.26 1.18 16.19
CA PHE A 125 2.90 1.67 14.98
C PHE A 125 2.41 0.91 13.76
N ALA A 126 2.34 1.60 12.63
CA ALA A 126 1.87 1.03 11.37
C ALA A 126 2.85 -0.02 10.79
N ASN A 127 4.14 0.07 11.14
CA ASN A 127 5.14 -0.89 10.67
C ASN A 127 6.35 -0.97 11.62
N LEU A 128 7.15 -2.02 11.43
CA LEU A 128 8.35 -2.29 12.23
C LEU A 128 9.40 -1.17 12.14
N LYS A 129 9.49 -0.47 11.02
CA LYS A 129 10.48 0.60 10.80
C LYS A 129 10.21 1.80 11.71
N LEU A 130 8.96 2.21 11.82
CA LEU A 130 8.53 3.29 12.72
C LEU A 130 8.71 2.92 14.19
N LEU A 131 8.44 1.67 14.54
CA LEU A 131 8.70 1.15 15.90
C LEU A 131 10.18 1.18 16.25
N LYS A 132 11.06 0.77 15.34
CA LYS A 132 12.52 0.83 15.54
C LYS A 132 13.03 2.25 15.69
N LEU A 133 12.54 3.18 14.86
CA LEU A 133 12.89 4.59 14.93
C LEU A 133 12.47 5.19 16.27
N HIS A 134 11.25 4.94 16.70
CA HIS A 134 10.72 5.36 18.00
C HIS A 134 11.55 4.82 19.18
N LYS A 135 11.97 3.54 19.14
CA LYS A 135 12.82 2.95 20.17
C LYS A 135 14.18 3.63 20.26
N VAL A 136 14.78 3.99 19.13
CA VAL A 136 16.08 4.69 19.09
C VAL A 136 15.97 6.11 19.62
N GLU A 137 14.93 6.85 19.27
CA GLU A 137 14.78 8.25 19.66
C GLU A 137 14.34 8.45 21.12
N ASN A 138 13.48 7.57 21.64
CA ASN A 138 12.82 7.78 22.94
C ASN A 138 13.29 6.82 24.04
N HIS A 139 13.97 5.75 23.70
CA HIS A 139 14.37 4.70 24.65
C HIS A 139 15.83 4.26 24.46
N SER A 140 16.66 5.14 23.92
CA SER A 140 18.09 4.91 23.75
C SER A 140 18.82 5.02 25.11
N TYR A 141 19.03 3.87 25.72
CA TYR A 141 19.99 3.64 26.77
C TYR A 141 20.74 2.34 26.51
#